data_5b4bd96061dc52e5c835a73c83d609b2
#
_entry.id   5b4bd96061dc52e5c835a73c83d609b2
#
_cell.length_a   1.000
_cell.length_b   1.000
_cell.length_c   1.000
_cell.angle_alpha   90.00
_cell.angle_beta   90.00
_cell.angle_gamma   90.00
#
_symmetry.space_group_name_H-M   'P 1'
#
loop_
_entity.id
_entity.type
_entity.pdbx_description
1 polymer ?
#
loop_
_entity_poly.entity_id
_entity_poly.type
_entity_poly.pdbx_seq_one_letter_code
_entity_poly.pdbx_strand_id
1 'polypeptide(L)'
;VREVSTAPADIICAFNFSYWYFKERRVLLDYFRSVRQGLGEDGLFFLDVFGGAESYAECKEKTVHNGFTYIWEQASFDPLTADYVCHIHFKFADGSKLKRAFSYHWRLWTMPEIRELLDDAGFSTHHVYWQGTDDDGEASGEFFLADEGENDPAWIAYIVAEP
;
A
#
# COMPACT_ATOMS: atom_id res chain seq x y z
N VAL A 1 1.59 0.42 -17.78
CA VAL A 1 0.66 1.05 -16.85
C VAL A 1 0.50 2.54 -17.15
N ARG A 2 1.58 3.28 -17.45
CA ARG A 2 1.54 4.73 -17.74
C ARG A 2 1.05 5.11 -19.15
N GLU A 3 0.90 4.17 -20.03
CA GLU A 3 0.54 4.38 -21.45
C GLU A 3 -0.60 3.45 -21.90
N VAL A 4 -1.33 2.86 -20.95
CA VAL A 4 -2.47 2.00 -21.29
C VAL A 4 -3.67 2.88 -21.61
N SER A 5 -4.20 2.75 -22.80
CA SER A 5 -5.49 3.32 -23.20
C SER A 5 -6.50 2.18 -23.32
N THR A 6 -7.51 2.22 -22.47
CA THR A 6 -8.64 1.28 -22.47
C THR A 6 -9.96 2.05 -22.54
N ALA A 7 -11.07 1.35 -22.69
CA ALA A 7 -12.36 1.94 -22.36
C ALA A 7 -12.35 2.38 -20.88
N PRO A 8 -13.08 3.45 -20.53
CA PRO A 8 -13.20 3.87 -19.13
C PRO A 8 -13.63 2.71 -18.23
N ALA A 9 -13.02 2.62 -17.06
CA ALA A 9 -13.31 1.60 -16.07
C ALA A 9 -14.17 2.16 -14.95
N ASP A 10 -15.06 1.33 -14.40
CA ASP A 10 -15.85 1.69 -13.22
C ASP A 10 -14.99 1.61 -11.95
N ILE A 11 -14.01 0.69 -11.93
CA ILE A 11 -13.12 0.51 -10.77
C ILE A 11 -11.69 0.28 -11.27
N ILE A 12 -10.74 1.01 -10.68
CA ILE A 12 -9.30 0.76 -10.80
C ILE A 12 -8.74 0.52 -9.39
N CYS A 13 -7.91 -0.51 -9.23
CA CYS A 13 -7.29 -0.86 -7.95
C CYS A 13 -5.77 -0.85 -8.06
N ALA A 14 -5.10 -0.29 -7.06
CA ALA A 14 -3.66 -0.36 -6.86
C ALA A 14 -3.38 -0.92 -5.47
N PHE A 15 -3.53 -2.24 -5.31
CA PHE A 15 -3.36 -2.96 -4.05
C PHE A 15 -1.96 -3.54 -3.85
N ASN A 16 -1.70 -3.97 -2.62
CA ASN A 16 -0.41 -4.48 -2.13
C ASN A 16 0.71 -3.45 -2.34
N PHE A 17 0.38 -2.17 -2.10
CA PHE A 17 1.32 -1.05 -2.20
C PHE A 17 2.04 -0.99 -3.56
N SER A 18 1.43 -1.50 -4.62
CA SER A 18 2.05 -1.69 -5.93
C SER A 18 2.56 -0.39 -6.55
N TYR A 19 1.92 0.75 -6.27
CA TYR A 19 2.32 2.07 -6.75
C TYR A 19 3.57 2.62 -6.04
N TRP A 20 4.00 2.04 -4.91
CA TRP A 20 5.23 2.40 -4.20
C TRP A 20 6.50 2.10 -5.00
N TYR A 21 6.36 1.33 -6.08
CA TYR A 21 7.41 1.16 -7.07
C TYR A 21 7.82 2.49 -7.73
N PHE A 22 6.91 3.45 -7.81
CA PHE A 22 7.18 4.79 -8.33
C PHE A 22 7.81 5.65 -7.24
N LYS A 23 9.13 5.76 -7.24
CA LYS A 23 9.88 6.45 -6.19
C LYS A 23 9.93 7.97 -6.35
N GLU A 24 9.79 8.47 -7.56
CA GLU A 24 9.80 9.91 -7.84
C GLU A 24 8.37 10.46 -7.78
N ARG A 25 8.17 11.56 -7.02
CA ARG A 25 6.86 12.22 -6.89
C ARG A 25 6.20 12.50 -8.23
N ARG A 26 6.98 13.02 -9.20
CA ARG A 26 6.46 13.32 -10.53
C ARG A 26 5.96 12.07 -11.26
N VAL A 27 6.68 10.96 -11.13
CA VAL A 27 6.31 9.70 -11.79
C VAL A 27 5.03 9.12 -11.18
N LEU A 28 4.89 9.19 -9.85
CA LEU A 28 3.67 8.77 -9.16
C LEU A 28 2.49 9.68 -9.51
N LEU A 29 2.70 10.99 -9.59
CA LEU A 29 1.67 11.94 -10.03
C LEU A 29 1.19 11.64 -11.47
N ASP A 30 2.11 11.38 -12.40
CA ASP A 30 1.76 11.03 -13.78
C ASP A 30 1.00 9.69 -13.84
N TYR A 31 1.31 8.74 -12.95
CA TYR A 31 0.54 7.51 -12.80
C TYR A 31 -0.89 7.79 -12.31
N PHE A 32 -1.07 8.59 -11.26
CA PHE A 32 -2.40 8.95 -10.75
C PHE A 32 -3.24 9.72 -11.79
N ARG A 33 -2.62 10.62 -12.56
CA ARG A 33 -3.30 11.28 -13.69
C ARG A 33 -3.77 10.28 -14.74
N SER A 34 -2.94 9.27 -15.04
CA SER A 34 -3.32 8.21 -16.00
C SER A 34 -4.44 7.35 -15.46
N VAL A 35 -4.45 7.05 -14.15
CA VAL A 35 -5.56 6.35 -13.49
C VAL A 35 -6.84 7.14 -13.61
N ARG A 36 -6.81 8.44 -13.25
CA ARG A 36 -7.98 9.31 -13.33
C ARG A 36 -8.55 9.39 -14.76
N GLN A 37 -7.68 9.49 -15.77
CA GLN A 37 -8.10 9.49 -17.18
C GLN A 37 -8.70 8.16 -17.63
N GLY A 38 -8.32 7.05 -16.97
CA GLY A 38 -8.84 5.72 -17.27
C GLY A 38 -10.15 5.38 -16.55
N LEU A 39 -10.63 6.24 -15.64
CA LEU A 39 -11.91 6.08 -14.94
C LEU A 39 -13.06 6.65 -15.77
N GLY A 40 -14.24 6.04 -15.60
CA GLY A 40 -15.51 6.63 -16.00
C GLY A 40 -15.90 7.80 -15.09
N GLU A 41 -16.96 8.53 -15.45
CA GLU A 41 -17.45 9.71 -14.72
C GLU A 41 -17.77 9.38 -13.25
N ASP A 42 -18.36 8.21 -12.98
CA ASP A 42 -18.69 7.70 -11.64
C ASP A 42 -17.69 6.62 -11.17
N GLY A 43 -16.50 6.58 -11.76
CA GLY A 43 -15.52 5.53 -11.49
C GLY A 43 -14.82 5.75 -10.14
N LEU A 44 -14.28 4.66 -9.55
CA LEU A 44 -13.59 4.67 -8.26
C LEU A 44 -12.16 4.15 -8.39
N PHE A 45 -11.23 4.85 -7.77
CA PHE A 45 -9.86 4.41 -7.60
C PHE A 45 -9.59 3.97 -6.16
N PHE A 46 -9.19 2.70 -5.99
CA PHE A 46 -8.85 2.12 -4.69
C PHE A 46 -7.34 1.93 -4.59
N LEU A 47 -6.75 2.35 -3.49
CA LEU A 47 -5.35 2.08 -3.16
C LEU A 47 -5.19 1.86 -1.65
N ASP A 48 -4.19 1.06 -1.28
CA ASP A 48 -3.85 0.78 0.10
C ASP A 48 -2.60 1.56 0.54
N VAL A 49 -2.54 1.91 1.81
CA VAL A 49 -1.40 2.59 2.45
C VAL A 49 -1.16 1.93 3.79
N PHE A 50 0.08 1.72 4.17
CA PHE A 50 0.42 1.38 5.55
C PHE A 50 1.41 2.38 6.14
N GLY A 51 1.45 2.45 7.46
CA GLY A 51 2.34 3.34 8.17
C GLY A 51 2.43 3.00 9.66
N GLY A 52 2.84 3.98 10.44
CA GLY A 52 3.15 3.82 11.86
C GLY A 52 4.64 3.68 12.10
N ALA A 53 5.05 3.72 13.36
CA ALA A 53 6.47 3.70 13.74
C ALA A 53 7.17 2.38 13.32
N GLU A 54 6.45 1.27 13.30
CA GLU A 54 6.99 -0.03 12.90
C GLU A 54 7.20 -0.15 11.39
N SER A 55 6.58 0.70 10.56
CA SER A 55 6.81 0.70 9.12
C SER A 55 8.27 1.05 8.74
N TYR A 56 9.01 1.72 9.62
CA TYR A 56 10.42 2.08 9.42
C TYR A 56 11.40 1.07 10.04
N ALA A 57 10.90 0.12 10.83
CA ALA A 57 11.74 -0.82 11.56
C ALA A 57 12.21 -1.96 10.66
N GLU A 58 13.49 -2.32 10.76
CA GLU A 58 13.97 -3.58 10.20
C GLU A 58 13.42 -4.73 11.04
N CYS A 59 12.59 -5.58 10.45
CA CYS A 59 11.94 -6.68 11.17
C CYS A 59 11.67 -7.88 10.27
N LYS A 60 11.28 -8.99 10.91
CA LYS A 60 10.77 -10.19 10.24
C LYS A 60 9.55 -10.72 10.96
N GLU A 61 8.45 -10.74 10.26
CA GLU A 61 7.20 -11.30 10.73
C GLU A 61 6.97 -12.67 10.10
N LYS A 62 6.33 -13.55 10.85
CA LYS A 62 6.08 -14.93 10.44
C LYS A 62 4.62 -15.26 10.60
N THR A 63 4.00 -15.69 9.52
CA THR A 63 2.63 -16.21 9.52
C THR A 63 2.67 -17.69 9.16
N VAL A 64 2.16 -18.53 10.06
CA VAL A 64 2.12 -19.98 9.86
C VAL A 64 0.84 -20.34 9.10
N HIS A 65 1.02 -21.02 7.95
CA HIS A 65 -0.04 -21.59 7.15
C HIS A 65 0.04 -23.10 7.12
N ASN A 66 -1.01 -23.76 6.64
CA ASN A 66 -0.97 -25.21 6.43
C ASN A 66 0.04 -25.56 5.34
N GLY A 67 1.12 -26.26 5.72
CA GLY A 67 2.19 -26.71 4.83
C GLY A 67 3.36 -25.74 4.63
N PHE A 68 3.26 -24.49 5.02
CA PHE A 68 4.35 -23.53 4.91
C PHE A 68 4.25 -22.38 5.94
N THR A 69 5.38 -21.70 6.17
CA THR A 69 5.42 -20.43 6.88
C THR A 69 5.77 -19.32 5.88
N TYR A 70 4.92 -18.32 5.80
CA TYR A 70 5.20 -17.05 5.13
C TYR A 70 6.06 -16.18 6.04
N ILE A 71 7.08 -15.53 5.48
CA ILE A 71 7.95 -14.62 6.23
C ILE A 71 8.06 -13.32 5.45
N TRP A 72 7.53 -12.26 6.04
CA TRP A 72 7.74 -10.89 5.60
C TRP A 72 9.01 -10.34 6.25
N GLU A 73 9.89 -9.73 5.48
CA GLU A 73 11.10 -9.06 5.95
C GLU A 73 11.12 -7.61 5.49
N GLN A 74 11.12 -6.69 6.43
CA GLN A 74 11.50 -5.30 6.23
C GLN A 74 13.02 -5.23 6.37
N ALA A 75 13.73 -5.22 5.25
CA ALA A 75 15.18 -5.46 5.22
C ALA A 75 15.99 -4.19 5.40
N SER A 76 15.48 -3.04 4.93
CA SER A 76 16.11 -1.73 5.13
C SER A 76 15.17 -0.58 4.84
N PHE A 77 15.41 0.54 5.51
CA PHE A 77 14.76 1.82 5.25
C PHE A 77 15.82 2.92 5.27
N ASP A 78 15.82 3.79 4.26
CA ASP A 78 16.69 4.98 4.20
C ASP A 78 15.86 6.23 4.53
N PRO A 79 16.08 6.88 5.68
CA PRO A 79 15.29 8.04 6.10
C PRO A 79 15.53 9.29 5.25
N LEU A 80 16.58 9.34 4.44
CA LEU A 80 16.86 10.49 3.57
C LEU A 80 16.04 10.45 2.28
N THR A 81 15.84 9.25 1.74
CA THR A 81 15.18 9.03 0.45
C THR A 81 13.79 8.36 0.58
N ALA A 82 13.49 7.82 1.76
CA ALA A 82 12.39 6.91 2.03
C ALA A 82 12.46 5.61 1.20
N ASP A 83 13.63 5.25 0.68
CA ASP A 83 13.86 3.97 0.01
C ASP A 83 13.62 2.83 1.00
N TYR A 84 12.81 1.85 0.58
CA TYR A 84 12.30 0.79 1.41
C TYR A 84 12.47 -0.55 0.71
N VAL A 85 13.22 -1.45 1.33
CA VAL A 85 13.50 -2.78 0.77
C VAL A 85 12.82 -3.84 1.60
N CYS A 86 11.96 -4.63 0.96
CA CYS A 86 11.24 -5.73 1.59
C CYS A 86 11.45 -7.04 0.84
N HIS A 87 11.36 -8.13 1.56
CA HIS A 87 11.45 -9.48 0.99
C HIS A 87 10.36 -10.39 1.54
N ILE A 88 9.90 -11.32 0.69
CA ILE A 88 9.06 -12.43 1.10
C ILE A 88 9.88 -13.72 0.99
N HIS A 89 9.79 -14.54 2.04
CA HIS A 89 10.40 -15.86 2.10
C HIS A 89 9.36 -16.90 2.47
N PHE A 90 9.64 -18.15 2.09
CA PHE A 90 8.81 -19.29 2.49
C PHE A 90 9.69 -20.34 3.16
N LYS A 91 9.16 -20.97 4.22
CA LYS A 91 9.70 -22.16 4.84
C LYS A 91 8.65 -23.26 4.77
N PHE A 92 8.97 -24.39 4.17
CA PHE A 92 8.06 -25.52 3.98
C PHE A 92 8.17 -26.56 5.11
N ALA A 93 7.18 -27.43 5.21
CA ALA A 93 7.09 -28.46 6.26
C ALA A 93 8.24 -29.47 6.21
N ASP A 94 8.80 -29.74 5.02
CA ASP A 94 9.98 -30.60 4.81
C ASP A 94 11.31 -29.95 5.24
N GLY A 95 11.26 -28.71 5.76
CA GLY A 95 12.42 -27.93 6.18
C GLY A 95 13.10 -27.14 5.06
N SER A 96 12.70 -27.31 3.81
CA SER A 96 13.19 -26.51 2.70
C SER A 96 12.78 -25.03 2.82
N LYS A 97 13.55 -24.14 2.20
CA LYS A 97 13.34 -22.69 2.27
C LYS A 97 13.48 -22.05 0.90
N LEU A 98 12.54 -21.21 0.55
CA LEU A 98 12.65 -20.30 -0.58
C LEU A 98 12.94 -18.90 -0.04
N LYS A 99 14.20 -18.49 -0.10
CA LYS A 99 14.63 -17.17 0.38
C LYS A 99 14.45 -16.14 -0.72
N ARG A 100 13.94 -14.95 -0.35
CA ARG A 100 13.68 -13.83 -1.27
C ARG A 100 12.89 -14.27 -2.50
N ALA A 101 11.82 -15.01 -2.25
CA ALA A 101 10.88 -15.42 -3.31
C ALA A 101 10.35 -14.21 -4.07
N PHE A 102 10.12 -13.12 -3.32
CA PHE A 102 9.82 -11.80 -3.86
C PHE A 102 10.69 -10.76 -3.18
N SER A 103 11.04 -9.72 -3.92
CA SER A 103 11.80 -8.56 -3.42
C SER A 103 11.18 -7.30 -3.95
N TYR A 104 10.98 -6.35 -3.07
CA TYR A 104 10.40 -5.06 -3.35
C TYR A 104 11.42 -3.97 -3.06
N HIS A 105 11.58 -3.05 -4.00
CA HIS A 105 12.41 -1.86 -3.90
C HIS A 105 11.51 -0.65 -4.07
N TRP A 106 10.86 -0.28 -2.98
CA TRP A 106 9.83 0.74 -2.91
C TRP A 106 10.36 2.09 -2.38
N ARG A 107 9.52 3.10 -2.47
CA ARG A 107 9.56 4.27 -1.61
C ARG A 107 8.36 4.18 -0.66
N LEU A 108 8.61 4.33 0.64
CA LEU A 108 7.54 4.44 1.64
C LEU A 108 6.90 5.83 1.50
N TRP A 109 5.68 5.87 0.97
CA TRP A 109 4.89 7.08 0.84
C TRP A 109 4.01 7.27 2.06
N THR A 110 3.97 8.48 2.61
CA THR A 110 3.10 8.82 3.73
C THR A 110 1.68 9.11 3.27
N MET A 111 0.71 8.93 4.16
CA MET A 111 -0.69 9.27 3.88
C MET A 111 -0.88 10.71 3.37
N PRO A 112 -0.29 11.77 3.99
CA PRO A 112 -0.39 13.12 3.46
C PRO A 112 0.17 13.28 2.04
N GLU A 113 1.34 12.69 1.74
CA GLU A 113 1.92 12.76 0.39
C GLU A 113 1.00 12.13 -0.67
N ILE A 114 0.36 10.99 -0.35
CA ILE A 114 -0.57 10.33 -1.28
C ILE A 114 -1.82 11.18 -1.50
N ARG A 115 -2.41 11.72 -0.44
CA ARG A 115 -3.60 12.60 -0.54
C ARG A 115 -3.31 13.84 -1.37
N GLU A 116 -2.19 14.53 -1.13
CA GLU A 116 -1.75 15.68 -1.93
C GLU A 116 -1.50 15.31 -3.40
N LEU A 117 -1.00 14.11 -3.67
CA LEU A 117 -0.81 13.63 -5.04
C LEU A 117 -2.12 13.33 -5.75
N LEU A 118 -3.14 12.85 -5.06
CA LEU A 118 -4.48 12.67 -5.61
C LEU A 118 -5.11 14.01 -5.96
N ASP A 119 -4.99 15.02 -5.08
CA ASP A 119 -5.44 16.39 -5.34
C ASP A 119 -4.73 16.99 -6.57
N ASP A 120 -3.40 16.87 -6.64
CA ASP A 120 -2.60 17.35 -7.78
C ASP A 120 -2.88 16.60 -9.09
N ALA A 121 -3.33 15.34 -8.99
CA ALA A 121 -3.76 14.55 -10.15
C ALA A 121 -5.16 14.96 -10.66
N GLY A 122 -5.91 15.72 -9.83
CA GLY A 122 -7.20 16.28 -10.16
C GLY A 122 -8.39 15.39 -9.78
N PHE A 123 -8.21 14.43 -8.86
CA PHE A 123 -9.35 13.74 -8.25
C PHE A 123 -10.22 14.74 -7.49
N SER A 124 -11.53 14.61 -7.61
CA SER A 124 -12.49 15.57 -7.03
C SER A 124 -12.66 15.40 -5.54
N THR A 125 -12.62 14.15 -5.08
CA THR A 125 -12.69 13.76 -3.68
C THR A 125 -11.86 12.52 -3.41
N HIS A 126 -11.47 12.34 -2.15
CA HIS A 126 -10.90 11.07 -1.68
C HIS A 126 -11.26 10.83 -0.21
N HIS A 127 -11.58 9.60 0.11
CA HIS A 127 -11.99 9.15 1.43
C HIS A 127 -11.00 8.12 1.96
N VAL A 128 -10.68 8.21 3.25
CA VAL A 128 -9.82 7.25 3.94
C VAL A 128 -10.69 6.27 4.72
N TYR A 129 -10.43 4.98 4.54
CA TYR A 129 -11.02 3.90 5.31
C TYR A 129 -9.93 3.32 6.19
N TRP A 130 -10.02 3.56 7.49
CA TRP A 130 -9.05 3.15 8.49
C TRP A 130 -9.35 1.75 8.99
N GLN A 131 -8.31 0.94 9.18
CA GLN A 131 -8.43 -0.39 9.74
C GLN A 131 -8.87 -0.30 11.20
N GLY A 132 -9.93 -1.04 11.56
CA GLY A 132 -10.36 -1.17 12.92
C GLY A 132 -9.49 -2.15 13.71
N THR A 133 -9.50 -2.00 15.03
CA THR A 133 -8.89 -2.93 15.98
C THR A 133 -9.97 -3.70 16.74
N ASP A 134 -9.67 -4.91 17.14
CA ASP A 134 -10.53 -5.72 18.00
C ASP A 134 -10.25 -5.43 19.50
N ASP A 135 -10.95 -6.15 20.39
CA ASP A 135 -10.83 -5.98 21.84
C ASP A 135 -9.43 -6.33 22.38
N ASP A 136 -8.64 -7.11 21.64
CA ASP A 136 -7.26 -7.49 21.99
C ASP A 136 -6.22 -6.49 21.40
N GLY A 137 -6.68 -5.48 20.63
CA GLY A 137 -5.84 -4.48 19.97
C GLY A 137 -5.23 -4.96 18.66
N GLU A 138 -5.66 -6.10 18.13
CA GLU A 138 -5.24 -6.63 16.85
C GLU A 138 -6.15 -6.12 15.73
N ALA A 139 -5.66 -6.19 14.49
CA ALA A 139 -6.43 -5.77 13.32
C ALA A 139 -7.71 -6.58 13.16
N SER A 140 -8.88 -5.93 13.21
CA SER A 140 -10.19 -6.58 13.10
C SER A 140 -10.50 -7.12 11.69
N GLY A 141 -9.80 -6.62 10.68
CA GLY A 141 -10.08 -6.89 9.27
C GLY A 141 -11.24 -6.06 8.69
N GLU A 142 -11.86 -5.22 9.49
CA GLU A 142 -12.88 -4.25 9.08
C GLU A 142 -12.25 -2.88 8.84
N PHE A 143 -12.84 -2.10 7.94
CA PHE A 143 -12.37 -0.76 7.59
C PHE A 143 -13.53 0.23 7.68
N PHE A 144 -13.30 1.36 8.33
CA PHE A 144 -14.31 2.37 8.59
C PHE A 144 -13.89 3.72 7.99
N LEU A 145 -14.85 4.45 7.44
CA LEU A 145 -14.62 5.82 7.00
C LEU A 145 -14.10 6.66 8.18
N ALA A 146 -12.96 7.33 7.97
CA ALA A 146 -12.29 8.07 9.03
C ALA A 146 -11.79 9.44 8.54
N ASP A 147 -12.03 10.47 9.33
CA ASP A 147 -11.46 11.82 9.15
C ASP A 147 -10.15 11.99 9.93
N GLU A 148 -9.95 11.17 10.97
CA GLU A 148 -8.76 11.13 11.82
C GLU A 148 -8.27 9.69 11.93
N GLY A 149 -6.95 9.49 11.94
CA GLY A 149 -6.31 8.19 12.12
C GLY A 149 -5.74 8.06 13.53
N GLU A 150 -5.71 6.85 14.06
CA GLU A 150 -5.05 6.53 15.33
C GLU A 150 -3.53 6.43 15.13
N ASN A 151 -2.76 6.85 16.13
CA ASN A 151 -1.30 6.79 16.06
C ASN A 151 -0.79 5.40 16.52
N ASP A 152 -1.26 4.36 15.84
CA ASP A 152 -0.84 3.00 16.09
C ASP A 152 0.60 2.75 15.61
N PRO A 153 1.32 1.83 16.27
CA PRO A 153 2.67 1.42 15.84
C PRO A 153 2.71 0.88 14.41
N ALA A 154 1.67 0.19 13.98
CA ALA A 154 1.44 -0.29 12.61
C ALA A 154 -0.04 -0.15 12.27
N TRP A 155 -0.35 0.38 11.08
CA TRP A 155 -1.72 0.53 10.60
C TRP A 155 -1.78 0.35 9.09
N ILE A 156 -2.93 -0.08 8.61
CA ILE A 156 -3.28 -0.12 7.19
C ILE A 156 -4.54 0.73 6.96
N ALA A 157 -4.58 1.43 5.86
CA ALA A 157 -5.77 2.14 5.42
C ALA A 157 -5.98 1.95 3.92
N TYR A 158 -7.23 2.07 3.48
CA TYR A 158 -7.57 2.23 2.07
C TYR A 158 -7.94 3.67 1.78
N ILE A 159 -7.59 4.13 0.59
CA ILE A 159 -8.09 5.38 0.05
C ILE A 159 -8.99 5.03 -1.14
N VAL A 160 -10.16 5.67 -1.19
CA VAL A 160 -11.08 5.62 -2.33
C VAL A 160 -11.17 7.02 -2.89
N ALA A 161 -10.78 7.19 -4.16
CA ALA A 161 -10.78 8.48 -4.84
C ALA A 161 -11.73 8.49 -6.04
N GLU A 162 -12.39 9.62 -6.25
CA GLU A 162 -13.34 9.89 -7.34
C GLU A 162 -12.72 10.87 -8.34
N PRO A 163 -12.93 10.70 -9.67
CA PRO A 163 -12.34 11.53 -10.71
C PRO A 163 -12.78 12.99 -10.72
#